data_cda23f65109e9b5e5c325bf1c1df12df
#
_entry.id   cda23f65109e9b5e5c325bf1c1df12df
#
_cell.length_a   1.000
_cell.length_b   1.000
_cell.length_c   1.000
_cell.angle_alpha   90.00
_cell.angle_beta   90.00
_cell.angle_gamma   90.00
#
_symmetry.space_group_name_H-M   'P 1'
#
loop_
_entity.id
_entity.type
_entity.pdbx_description
1 polymer ?
#
loop_
_entity_poly.entity_id
_entity_poly.type
_entity_poly.pdbx_seq_one_letter_code
_entity_poly.pdbx_strand_id
1 'polypeptide(L)'
;MTAADLAARLMKDADFLSQSGGGVTFSGGEPVAQVDFVHDVIKRIHPLHVAIETSGFAPHDVYRQVIEDVDLVYQDVKLADPEEHRKWTGFDNDLILKNLAWLKASGKPFVARIPLIPSVTDTADNFAAIAELLKGSANLREIQLLPYNFAAGAKYALVGREYKPPFNEKTPVNTDLTIFKQALLPCRVM
;
A
#
# COMPACT_ATOMS: atom_id res chain seq x y z
N MET A 1 -24.09 0.97 -3.60
CA MET A 1 -23.82 2.42 -3.66
C MET A 1 -23.20 2.71 -5.02
N THR A 2 -23.69 3.70 -5.75
CA THR A 2 -23.09 4.13 -7.02
C THR A 2 -21.92 5.08 -6.76
N ALA A 3 -21.06 5.30 -7.77
CA ALA A 3 -19.98 6.28 -7.69
C ALA A 3 -20.51 7.71 -7.44
N ALA A 4 -21.64 8.04 -8.06
CA ALA A 4 -22.31 9.32 -7.82
C ALA A 4 -22.80 9.50 -6.38
N ASP A 5 -23.37 8.44 -5.77
CA ASP A 5 -23.83 8.51 -4.37
C ASP A 5 -22.63 8.67 -3.41
N LEU A 6 -21.52 7.96 -3.67
CA LEU A 6 -20.32 8.09 -2.86
C LEU A 6 -19.71 9.48 -2.99
N ALA A 7 -19.55 9.97 -4.21
CA ALA A 7 -19.02 11.30 -4.47
C ALA A 7 -19.88 12.39 -3.79
N ALA A 8 -21.21 12.32 -3.90
CA ALA A 8 -22.10 13.26 -3.23
C ALA A 8 -21.96 13.27 -1.69
N ARG A 9 -21.64 12.11 -1.09
CA ARG A 9 -21.33 12.03 0.35
C ARG A 9 -19.99 12.67 0.70
N LEU A 10 -18.94 12.36 -0.06
CA LEU A 10 -17.59 12.89 0.16
C LEU A 10 -17.55 14.41 -0.01
N MET A 11 -18.26 14.93 -1.01
CA MET A 11 -18.31 16.36 -1.29
C MET A 11 -19.04 17.19 -0.22
N LYS A 12 -19.80 16.58 0.69
CA LYS A 12 -20.35 17.27 1.86
C LYS A 12 -19.27 17.81 2.80
N ASP A 13 -18.14 17.11 2.86
CA ASP A 13 -17.02 17.46 3.74
C ASP A 13 -15.88 18.15 2.96
N ALA A 14 -16.10 18.53 1.69
CA ALA A 14 -15.07 19.05 0.80
C ALA A 14 -14.34 20.27 1.37
N ASP A 15 -15.09 21.24 1.91
CA ASP A 15 -14.51 22.46 2.50
C ASP A 15 -13.63 22.13 3.70
N PHE A 16 -14.07 21.23 4.58
CA PHE A 16 -13.29 20.78 5.73
C PHE A 16 -12.01 20.06 5.30
N LEU A 17 -12.11 19.12 4.34
CA LEU A 17 -10.97 18.38 3.80
C LEU A 17 -9.96 19.32 3.14
N SER A 18 -10.41 20.26 2.34
CA SER A 18 -9.54 21.24 1.66
C SER A 18 -8.83 22.16 2.64
N GLN A 19 -9.53 22.69 3.65
CA GLN A 19 -8.95 23.59 4.65
C GLN A 19 -7.96 22.90 5.59
N SER A 20 -8.17 21.63 5.88
CA SER A 20 -7.26 20.83 6.73
C SER A 20 -6.04 20.28 5.99
N GLY A 21 -5.92 20.50 4.67
CA GLY A 21 -4.91 19.86 3.83
C GLY A 21 -5.11 18.33 3.70
N GLY A 22 -6.33 17.87 3.99
CA GLY A 22 -6.73 16.47 3.89
C GLY A 22 -7.23 16.11 2.49
N GLY A 23 -7.87 14.94 2.40
CA GLY A 23 -8.41 14.44 1.13
C GLY A 23 -9.13 13.11 1.33
N VAL A 24 -9.25 12.35 0.26
CA VAL A 24 -9.90 11.05 0.22
C VAL A 24 -8.87 9.96 -0.02
N THR A 25 -8.89 8.91 0.80
CA THR A 25 -8.04 7.73 0.59
C THR A 25 -8.91 6.55 0.17
N PHE A 26 -8.64 6.01 -1.02
CA PHE A 26 -9.20 4.73 -1.43
C PHE A 26 -8.39 3.60 -0.81
N SER A 27 -9.07 2.73 -0.06
CA SER A 27 -8.47 1.63 0.68
C SER A 27 -9.47 0.47 0.76
N GLY A 28 -9.20 -0.53 1.59
CA GLY A 28 -10.12 -1.64 1.85
C GLY A 28 -9.59 -2.98 1.34
N GLY A 29 -10.23 -3.64 0.37
CA GLY A 29 -9.70 -4.84 -0.28
C GLY A 29 -8.53 -4.47 -1.21
N GLU A 30 -8.81 -4.39 -2.51
CA GLU A 30 -7.85 -3.88 -3.50
C GLU A 30 -8.57 -2.87 -4.41
N PRO A 31 -8.34 -1.56 -4.24
CA PRO A 31 -9.07 -0.54 -5.01
C PRO A 31 -8.85 -0.66 -6.52
N VAL A 32 -7.66 -1.06 -6.96
CA VAL A 32 -7.38 -1.23 -8.40
C VAL A 32 -8.18 -2.36 -9.04
N ALA A 33 -8.80 -3.25 -8.24
CA ALA A 33 -9.74 -4.24 -8.76
C ALA A 33 -11.10 -3.64 -9.16
N GLN A 34 -11.37 -2.38 -8.82
CA GLN A 34 -12.60 -1.66 -9.10
C GLN A 34 -12.31 -0.36 -9.88
N VAL A 35 -11.44 -0.45 -10.89
CA VAL A 35 -10.87 0.69 -11.62
C VAL A 35 -11.93 1.68 -12.11
N ASP A 36 -12.99 1.21 -12.77
CA ASP A 36 -14.04 2.09 -13.33
C ASP A 36 -14.79 2.86 -12.23
N PHE A 37 -15.08 2.18 -11.11
CA PHE A 37 -15.73 2.81 -9.98
C PHE A 37 -14.84 3.86 -9.32
N VAL A 38 -13.58 3.52 -9.05
CA VAL A 38 -12.60 4.44 -8.43
C VAL A 38 -12.39 5.66 -9.32
N HIS A 39 -12.18 5.46 -10.61
CA HIS A 39 -11.99 6.51 -11.59
C HIS A 39 -13.22 7.45 -11.69
N ASP A 40 -14.45 6.90 -11.72
CA ASP A 40 -15.66 7.73 -11.76
C ASP A 40 -15.85 8.55 -10.48
N VAL A 41 -15.51 7.99 -9.31
CA VAL A 41 -15.52 8.75 -8.04
C VAL A 41 -14.48 9.86 -8.07
N ILE A 42 -13.23 9.59 -8.44
CA ILE A 42 -12.14 10.59 -8.48
C ILE A 42 -12.54 11.79 -9.34
N LYS A 43 -13.07 11.56 -10.53
CA LYS A 43 -13.54 12.64 -11.41
C LYS A 43 -14.59 13.53 -10.78
N ARG A 44 -15.48 12.92 -9.98
CA ARG A 44 -16.60 13.64 -9.35
C ARG A 44 -16.21 14.41 -8.10
N ILE A 45 -15.14 14.01 -7.43
CA ILE A 45 -14.66 14.67 -6.21
C ILE A 45 -13.54 15.69 -6.45
N HIS A 46 -13.13 15.87 -7.71
CA HIS A 46 -12.15 16.92 -8.05
C HIS A 46 -12.67 18.30 -7.56
N PRO A 47 -11.84 19.14 -6.91
CA PRO A 47 -10.38 19.09 -6.82
C PRO A 47 -9.83 18.53 -5.49
N LEU A 48 -10.54 17.65 -4.78
CA LEU A 48 -10.02 17.06 -3.55
C LEU A 48 -8.76 16.26 -3.82
N HIS A 49 -7.80 16.31 -2.87
CA HIS A 49 -6.61 15.47 -2.88
C HIS A 49 -7.01 14.00 -2.72
N VAL A 50 -6.46 13.13 -3.56
CA VAL A 50 -6.79 11.70 -3.57
C VAL A 50 -5.54 10.88 -3.31
N ALA A 51 -5.63 9.98 -2.32
CA ALA A 51 -4.65 8.95 -2.07
C ALA A 51 -5.25 7.55 -2.34
N ILE A 52 -4.38 6.59 -2.62
CA ILE A 52 -4.76 5.18 -2.76
C ILE A 52 -3.82 4.27 -1.97
N GLU A 53 -4.37 3.25 -1.31
CA GLU A 53 -3.63 2.16 -0.69
C GLU A 53 -3.80 0.92 -1.54
N THR A 54 -2.71 0.35 -2.04
CA THR A 54 -2.75 -0.80 -2.96
C THR A 54 -1.59 -1.76 -2.72
N SER A 55 -1.84 -3.04 -2.96
CA SER A 55 -0.77 -4.04 -3.06
C SER A 55 0.01 -3.94 -4.38
N GLY A 56 -0.55 -3.27 -5.38
CA GLY A 56 -0.02 -3.22 -6.73
C GLY A 56 -0.21 -4.52 -7.52
N PHE A 57 -0.97 -5.48 -7.00
CA PHE A 57 -1.27 -6.75 -7.69
C PHE A 57 -2.43 -6.55 -8.69
N ALA A 58 -2.11 -5.98 -9.83
CA ALA A 58 -3.05 -5.75 -10.92
C ALA A 58 -2.34 -5.80 -12.28
N PRO A 59 -3.06 -6.07 -13.39
CA PRO A 59 -2.54 -5.85 -14.73
C PRO A 59 -1.94 -4.45 -14.85
N HIS A 60 -0.82 -4.33 -15.56
CA HIS A 60 -0.03 -3.12 -15.59
C HIS A 60 -0.79 -1.90 -16.12
N ASP A 61 -1.59 -2.09 -17.14
CA ASP A 61 -2.45 -1.06 -17.73
C ASP A 61 -3.53 -0.57 -16.77
N VAL A 62 -4.17 -1.50 -16.05
CA VAL A 62 -5.16 -1.20 -15.00
C VAL A 62 -4.53 -0.42 -13.85
N TYR A 63 -3.36 -0.87 -13.38
CA TYR A 63 -2.64 -0.16 -12.32
C TYR A 63 -2.31 1.28 -12.72
N ARG A 64 -1.73 1.46 -13.92
CA ARG A 64 -1.39 2.78 -14.45
C ARG A 64 -2.60 3.70 -14.52
N GLN A 65 -3.71 3.21 -15.08
CA GLN A 65 -4.94 4.00 -15.25
C GLN A 65 -5.40 4.61 -13.91
N VAL A 66 -5.38 3.84 -12.83
CA VAL A 66 -5.79 4.33 -11.50
C VAL A 66 -4.74 5.28 -10.92
N ILE A 67 -3.46 4.91 -11.01
CA ILE A 67 -2.39 5.69 -10.37
C ILE A 67 -2.19 7.05 -11.05
N GLU A 68 -2.46 7.18 -12.33
CA GLU A 68 -2.40 8.45 -13.05
C GLU A 68 -3.39 9.49 -12.48
N ASP A 69 -4.52 9.04 -11.95
CA ASP A 69 -5.61 9.90 -11.43
C ASP A 69 -5.46 10.30 -9.94
N VAL A 70 -4.56 9.69 -9.18
CA VAL A 70 -4.39 9.99 -7.75
C VAL A 70 -3.19 10.90 -7.50
N ASP A 71 -3.15 11.56 -6.34
CA ASP A 71 -2.07 12.47 -5.95
C ASP A 71 -0.98 11.77 -5.14
N LEU A 72 -1.32 10.71 -4.40
CA LEU A 72 -0.41 9.97 -3.53
C LEU A 72 -0.73 8.47 -3.55
N VAL A 73 0.32 7.66 -3.64
CA VAL A 73 0.19 6.20 -3.58
C VAL A 73 0.81 5.66 -2.30
N TYR A 74 0.06 4.89 -1.54
CA TYR A 74 0.58 3.99 -0.51
C TYR A 74 0.73 2.60 -1.13
N GLN A 75 1.95 2.25 -1.48
CA GLN A 75 2.28 0.98 -2.14
C GLN A 75 2.78 -0.03 -1.11
N ASP A 76 2.04 -1.12 -0.93
CA ASP A 76 2.51 -2.23 -0.10
C ASP A 76 3.65 -2.98 -0.80
N VAL A 77 4.75 -3.20 -0.06
CA VAL A 77 5.89 -4.03 -0.48
C VAL A 77 6.14 -5.05 0.63
N LYS A 78 5.55 -6.24 0.50
CA LYS A 78 5.53 -7.22 1.59
C LYS A 78 6.81 -8.06 1.61
N LEU A 79 7.12 -8.68 0.48
CA LEU A 79 8.28 -9.55 0.29
C LEU A 79 8.88 -9.25 -1.09
N ALA A 80 10.20 -9.05 -1.13
CA ALA A 80 10.91 -8.79 -2.38
C ALA A 80 11.19 -10.07 -3.15
N ASP A 81 11.44 -11.18 -2.44
CA ASP A 81 11.71 -12.50 -3.03
C ASP A 81 10.40 -13.12 -3.58
N PRO A 82 10.35 -13.54 -4.87
CA PRO A 82 9.15 -14.10 -5.49
C PRO A 82 8.70 -15.44 -4.89
N GLU A 83 9.66 -16.29 -4.46
CA GLU A 83 9.32 -17.60 -3.90
C GLU A 83 8.74 -17.45 -2.49
N GLU A 84 9.34 -16.63 -1.65
CA GLU A 84 8.80 -16.31 -0.33
C GLU A 84 7.45 -15.58 -0.47
N HIS A 85 7.31 -14.67 -1.45
CA HIS A 85 6.03 -14.01 -1.69
C HIS A 85 4.94 -15.04 -2.05
N ARG A 86 5.23 -15.96 -2.97
CA ARG A 86 4.29 -17.04 -3.36
C ARG A 86 3.94 -17.95 -2.20
N LYS A 87 4.91 -18.31 -1.38
CA LYS A 87 4.74 -19.17 -0.20
C LYS A 87 3.76 -18.55 0.81
N TRP A 88 3.86 -17.23 1.05
CA TRP A 88 3.07 -16.55 2.07
C TRP A 88 1.76 -15.94 1.58
N THR A 89 1.66 -15.62 0.29
CA THR A 89 0.46 -14.97 -0.28
C THR A 89 -0.32 -15.86 -1.24
N GLY A 90 0.29 -16.95 -1.72
CA GLY A 90 -0.27 -17.82 -2.75
C GLY A 90 0.00 -17.37 -4.19
N PHE A 91 0.61 -16.19 -4.39
CA PHE A 91 0.90 -15.62 -5.70
C PHE A 91 2.34 -15.12 -5.76
N ASP A 92 2.96 -15.10 -6.96
CA ASP A 92 4.21 -14.39 -7.17
C ASP A 92 4.03 -12.86 -7.09
N ASN A 93 5.15 -12.14 -7.09
CA ASN A 93 5.13 -10.68 -7.04
C ASN A 93 5.56 -10.00 -8.34
N ASP A 94 5.62 -10.70 -9.46
CA ASP A 94 6.09 -10.15 -10.75
C ASP A 94 5.31 -8.91 -11.19
N LEU A 95 3.97 -8.97 -11.08
CA LEU A 95 3.12 -7.81 -11.39
C LEU A 95 3.37 -6.65 -10.43
N ILE A 96 3.52 -6.95 -9.14
CA ILE A 96 3.79 -5.94 -8.11
C ILE A 96 5.12 -5.24 -8.38
N LEU A 97 6.19 -6.00 -8.65
CA LEU A 97 7.52 -5.47 -8.93
C LEU A 97 7.54 -4.66 -10.24
N LYS A 98 6.84 -5.13 -11.27
CA LYS A 98 6.67 -4.39 -12.53
C LYS A 98 5.97 -3.05 -12.31
N ASN A 99 4.88 -3.06 -11.54
CA ASN A 99 4.11 -1.87 -11.21
C ASN A 99 4.90 -0.89 -10.32
N LEU A 100 5.65 -1.40 -9.33
CA LEU A 100 6.54 -0.60 -8.51
C LEU A 100 7.67 0.05 -9.33
N ALA A 101 8.27 -0.69 -10.26
CA ALA A 101 9.30 -0.14 -11.16
C ALA A 101 8.77 1.01 -12.01
N TRP A 102 7.56 0.87 -12.55
CA TRP A 102 6.89 1.95 -13.27
C TRP A 102 6.55 3.13 -12.33
N LEU A 103 6.02 2.88 -11.13
CA LEU A 103 5.69 3.91 -10.15
C LEU A 103 6.91 4.77 -9.79
N LYS A 104 8.07 4.14 -9.58
CA LYS A 104 9.36 4.83 -9.36
C LYS A 104 9.73 5.76 -10.49
N ALA A 105 9.46 5.37 -11.74
CA ALA A 105 9.80 6.14 -12.93
C ALA A 105 8.75 7.21 -13.30
N SER A 106 7.52 7.08 -12.79
CA SER A 106 6.38 7.93 -13.15
C SER A 106 6.46 9.35 -12.61
N GLY A 107 7.28 9.59 -11.57
CA GLY A 107 7.30 10.86 -10.83
C GLY A 107 6.12 11.02 -9.84
N LYS A 108 5.15 10.11 -9.83
CA LYS A 108 4.02 10.14 -8.89
C LYS A 108 4.52 9.93 -7.46
N PRO A 109 4.20 10.82 -6.50
CA PRO A 109 4.61 10.64 -5.11
C PRO A 109 4.08 9.33 -4.53
N PHE A 110 4.93 8.61 -3.80
CA PHE A 110 4.48 7.40 -3.12
C PHE A 110 5.18 7.17 -1.78
N VAL A 111 4.50 6.40 -0.95
CA VAL A 111 4.97 5.85 0.32
C VAL A 111 5.04 4.33 0.15
N ALA A 112 6.20 3.73 0.44
CA ALA A 112 6.31 2.28 0.47
C ALA A 112 5.93 1.78 1.88
N ARG A 113 5.01 0.82 1.96
CA ARG A 113 4.53 0.27 3.23
C ARG A 113 4.95 -1.19 3.37
N ILE A 114 5.57 -1.50 4.49
CA ILE A 114 6.02 -2.86 4.81
C ILE A 114 5.26 -3.33 6.04
N PRO A 115 4.19 -4.13 5.88
CA PRO A 115 3.52 -4.75 7.01
C PRO A 115 4.45 -5.79 7.63
N LEU A 116 4.73 -5.63 8.93
CA LEU A 116 5.66 -6.49 9.65
C LEU A 116 4.94 -7.73 10.17
N ILE A 117 5.23 -8.86 9.55
CA ILE A 117 4.81 -10.18 10.02
C ILE A 117 6.03 -10.85 10.65
N PRO A 118 5.94 -11.28 11.94
CA PRO A 118 7.10 -11.82 12.65
C PRO A 118 7.78 -12.95 11.91
N SER A 119 9.09 -12.84 11.68
CA SER A 119 9.95 -13.80 10.99
C SER A 119 9.56 -14.10 9.52
N VAL A 120 8.71 -13.27 8.92
CA VAL A 120 8.26 -13.39 7.52
C VAL A 120 8.69 -12.18 6.71
N THR A 121 8.08 -11.03 6.96
CA THR A 121 8.37 -9.80 6.22
C THR A 121 9.39 -8.91 6.92
N ASP A 122 9.61 -9.10 8.21
CA ASP A 122 10.48 -8.31 9.09
C ASP A 122 11.93 -8.82 9.18
N THR A 123 12.36 -9.63 8.23
CA THR A 123 13.73 -10.16 8.18
C THR A 123 14.72 -9.13 7.63
N ALA A 124 15.97 -9.18 8.09
CA ALA A 124 17.03 -8.31 7.58
C ALA A 124 17.26 -8.47 6.07
N ASP A 125 17.17 -9.71 5.56
CA ASP A 125 17.35 -10.02 4.14
C ASP A 125 16.22 -9.38 3.30
N ASN A 126 14.96 -9.46 3.77
CA ASN A 126 13.85 -8.81 3.08
C ASN A 126 13.98 -7.28 3.12
N PHE A 127 14.39 -6.70 4.23
CA PHE A 127 14.63 -5.26 4.32
C PHE A 127 15.75 -4.81 3.38
N ALA A 128 16.85 -5.58 3.29
CA ALA A 128 17.93 -5.29 2.35
C ALA A 128 17.46 -5.35 0.89
N ALA A 129 16.71 -6.38 0.53
CA ALA A 129 16.18 -6.54 -0.81
C ALA A 129 15.17 -5.41 -1.16
N ILE A 130 14.28 -5.02 -0.23
CA ILE A 130 13.36 -3.90 -0.43
C ILE A 130 14.13 -2.57 -0.54
N ALA A 131 15.18 -2.36 0.25
CA ALA A 131 16.01 -1.16 0.14
C ALA A 131 16.64 -1.03 -1.26
N GLU A 132 17.16 -2.12 -1.82
CA GLU A 132 17.68 -2.12 -3.20
C GLU A 132 16.59 -1.88 -4.24
N LEU A 133 15.38 -2.46 -4.09
CA LEU A 133 14.24 -2.19 -4.96
C LEU A 133 13.85 -0.71 -4.98
N LEU A 134 13.94 -0.02 -3.83
CA LEU A 134 13.52 1.37 -3.66
C LEU A 134 14.63 2.39 -3.92
N LYS A 135 15.87 1.96 -4.04
CA LYS A 135 17.02 2.82 -4.28
C LYS A 135 16.86 3.67 -5.53
N GLY A 136 17.26 4.94 -5.44
CA GLY A 136 17.18 5.89 -6.55
C GLY A 136 15.76 6.37 -6.89
N SER A 137 14.77 6.10 -6.05
CA SER A 137 13.39 6.59 -6.26
C SER A 137 13.26 8.05 -5.82
N ALA A 138 13.34 8.99 -6.74
CA ALA A 138 13.26 10.43 -6.44
C ALA A 138 11.88 10.86 -5.92
N ASN A 139 10.85 10.10 -6.23
CA ASN A 139 9.45 10.35 -5.86
C ASN A 139 8.98 9.53 -4.63
N LEU A 140 9.85 8.72 -4.03
CA LEU A 140 9.59 8.07 -2.75
C LEU A 140 9.56 9.12 -1.62
N ARG A 141 8.43 9.23 -0.94
CA ARG A 141 8.28 10.11 0.22
C ARG A 141 8.89 9.52 1.48
N GLU A 142 8.56 8.26 1.76
CA GLU A 142 9.10 7.51 2.89
C GLU A 142 8.79 6.02 2.79
N ILE A 143 9.48 5.23 3.62
CA ILE A 143 9.16 3.83 3.93
C ILE A 143 8.50 3.79 5.29
N GLN A 144 7.33 3.18 5.38
CA GLN A 144 6.60 2.96 6.63
C GLN A 144 6.65 1.49 7.01
N LEU A 145 7.29 1.18 8.14
CA LEU A 145 7.17 -0.12 8.78
C LEU A 145 5.89 -0.14 9.60
N LEU A 146 4.98 -1.05 9.27
CA LEU A 146 3.69 -1.19 9.94
C LEU A 146 3.75 -2.39 10.91
N PRO A 147 3.87 -2.18 12.22
CA PRO A 147 3.89 -3.26 13.19
C PRO A 147 2.67 -4.15 13.08
N TYR A 148 2.85 -5.43 13.41
CA TYR A 148 1.78 -6.41 13.35
C TYR A 148 0.58 -5.98 14.19
N ASN A 149 -0.61 -6.02 13.60
CA ASN A 149 -1.85 -5.66 14.28
C ASN A 149 -2.56 -6.93 14.80
N PHE A 150 -2.53 -7.14 16.11
CA PHE A 150 -3.19 -8.28 16.78
C PHE A 150 -4.71 -8.33 16.56
N ALA A 151 -5.34 -7.21 16.16
CA ALA A 151 -6.75 -7.21 15.79
C ALA A 151 -7.03 -7.75 14.38
N ALA A 152 -6.01 -8.15 13.62
CA ALA A 152 -6.17 -8.68 12.26
C ALA A 152 -7.13 -9.89 12.22
N GLY A 153 -7.09 -10.75 13.23
CA GLY A 153 -7.97 -11.91 13.36
C GLY A 153 -9.47 -11.59 13.45
N ALA A 154 -9.83 -10.42 13.97
CA ALA A 154 -11.23 -10.04 14.13
C ALA A 154 -11.98 -9.94 12.78
N LYS A 155 -11.30 -9.55 11.70
CA LYS A 155 -11.90 -9.47 10.37
C LYS A 155 -12.25 -10.85 9.79
N TYR A 156 -11.53 -11.89 10.16
CA TYR A 156 -11.82 -13.25 9.70
C TYR A 156 -13.15 -13.77 10.29
N ALA A 157 -13.40 -13.49 11.56
CA ALA A 157 -14.65 -13.86 12.20
C ALA A 157 -15.87 -13.21 11.54
N LEU A 158 -15.75 -11.95 11.07
CA LEU A 158 -16.82 -11.24 10.36
C LEU A 158 -17.22 -11.90 9.03
N VAL A 159 -16.32 -12.67 8.41
CA VAL A 159 -16.60 -13.42 7.18
C VAL A 159 -16.74 -14.92 7.41
N GLY A 160 -16.95 -15.34 8.67
CA GLY A 160 -17.16 -16.73 9.05
C GLY A 160 -15.92 -17.62 8.90
N ARG A 161 -14.72 -17.06 8.90
CA ARG A 161 -13.45 -17.78 8.81
C ARG A 161 -12.73 -17.79 10.15
N GLU A 162 -12.06 -18.88 10.44
CA GLU A 162 -11.15 -18.97 11.58
C GLU A 162 -9.79 -18.36 11.22
N TYR A 163 -9.26 -17.54 12.11
CA TYR A 163 -7.91 -16.98 11.94
C TYR A 163 -6.89 -17.90 12.59
N LYS A 164 -6.05 -18.53 11.80
CA LYS A 164 -4.94 -19.40 12.25
C LYS A 164 -3.66 -18.99 11.52
N PRO A 165 -2.95 -17.97 12.01
CA PRO A 165 -1.71 -17.55 11.36
C PRO A 165 -0.65 -18.66 11.47
N PRO A 166 0.11 -18.92 10.38
CA PRO A 166 1.17 -19.95 10.38
C PRO A 166 2.48 -19.43 11.00
N PHE A 167 2.43 -18.35 11.77
CA PHE A 167 3.56 -17.74 12.46
C PHE A 167 3.16 -17.44 13.92
N ASN A 168 4.18 -17.24 14.78
CA ASN A 168 3.92 -16.88 16.17
C ASN A 168 3.69 -15.37 16.31
N GLU A 169 2.43 -14.97 16.51
CA GLU A 169 2.02 -13.56 16.65
C GLU A 169 2.68 -12.84 17.85
N LYS A 170 3.14 -13.60 18.86
CA LYS A 170 3.77 -13.05 20.06
C LYS A 170 5.26 -12.75 19.89
N THR A 171 5.85 -13.17 18.78
CA THR A 171 7.25 -12.85 18.47
C THR A 171 7.36 -11.34 18.20
N PRO A 172 8.24 -10.61 18.88
CA PRO A 172 8.47 -9.20 18.60
C PRO A 172 8.89 -9.00 17.14
N VAL A 173 8.30 -8.04 16.46
CA VAL A 173 8.69 -7.70 15.09
C VAL A 173 9.98 -6.90 15.07
N ASN A 174 10.79 -7.10 14.05
CA ASN A 174 11.97 -6.29 13.79
C ASN A 174 11.55 -4.91 13.27
N THR A 175 11.90 -3.86 14.00
CA THR A 175 11.64 -2.45 13.63
C THR A 175 12.94 -1.68 13.35
N ASP A 176 14.06 -2.38 13.11
CA ASP A 176 15.34 -1.74 12.85
C ASP A 176 15.35 -1.07 11.47
N LEU A 177 15.52 0.25 11.48
CA LEU A 177 15.56 1.09 10.29
C LEU A 177 16.99 1.25 9.72
N THR A 178 17.99 0.62 10.30
CA THR A 178 19.41 0.85 9.96
C THR A 178 19.69 0.62 8.48
N ILE A 179 19.17 -0.47 7.91
CA ILE A 179 19.36 -0.81 6.49
C ILE A 179 18.83 0.30 5.56
N PHE A 180 17.64 0.81 5.82
CA PHE A 180 17.04 1.87 5.02
C PHE A 180 17.79 3.20 5.17
N LYS A 181 18.22 3.54 6.39
CA LYS A 181 19.02 4.74 6.65
C LYS A 181 20.39 4.69 5.97
N GLN A 182 21.06 3.54 5.98
CA GLN A 182 22.32 3.33 5.26
C GLN A 182 22.15 3.47 3.74
N ALA A 183 20.99 3.10 3.21
CA ALA A 183 20.63 3.30 1.80
C ALA A 183 20.15 4.73 1.49
N LEU A 184 20.18 5.66 2.47
CA LEU A 184 19.68 7.04 2.37
C LEU A 184 18.19 7.12 1.99
N LEU A 185 17.40 6.13 2.40
CA LEU A 185 15.96 6.10 2.19
C LEU A 185 15.22 6.66 3.40
N PRO A 186 14.29 7.61 3.22
CA PRO A 186 13.49 8.13 4.31
C PRO A 186 12.58 7.02 4.86
N CYS A 187 12.59 6.82 6.18
CA CYS A 187 11.88 5.69 6.80
C CYS A 187 11.44 5.99 8.24
N ARG A 188 10.32 5.39 8.66
CA ARG A 188 9.83 5.41 10.04
C ARG A 188 9.06 4.14 10.40
N VAL A 189 8.86 3.92 11.69
CA VAL A 189 7.89 2.95 12.25
C VAL A 189 6.60 3.70 12.57
N MET A 190 5.46 3.13 12.22
CA MET A 190 4.13 3.71 12.44
C MET A 190 3.57 3.34 13.80
#